data_33d19c693da4e257bd7a0d24c54242dd
#
_entry.id   33d19c693da4e257bd7a0d24c54242dd
#
_cell.length_a   1.000
_cell.length_b   1.000
_cell.length_c   1.000
_cell.angle_alpha   90.00
_cell.angle_beta   90.00
_cell.angle_gamma   90.00
#
_symmetry.space_group_name_H-M   'P 1'
#
loop_
_entity.id
_entity.type
_entity.pdbx_description
1 polymer ?
#
loop_
_entity_poly.entity_id
_entity_poly.type
_entity_poly.pdbx_seq_one_letter_code
_entity_poly.pdbx_strand_id
1 'polypeptide(L)'
;MDLVRGSGLVPVKKKPKILHGSSSFYRYDVKFKEVVLFLVERKMGASRRNFLMELARRRGFQIESELRDCVTHIVAENNSRAEVVEWLKSKKLNDVIKYQIVDISWFTECMGAGCPIKIESRHQLMVQEDCPASFNTPVSSSCVRVSPYACQRRTPLRDINRIFTDAFDIMAENYEFWESKGPRVAYQRASAVLKSLPFPIVTMKDVEDLPHLREEMKYIIEEIIEDRKSSKVEEVRSSERYKSFKIFTSIFGVGLKTTEKWYRMGYRTLEDITSSNCLKFTSMQKHGLLYYEDIASYVTKKEADAVERLIKTIIWGFVSDAIVTVTGGFRRGKNIGHDVDILITCPQKRDEIQILHKTINSLKKMNLVLFHDIVESTFDDTKRPSRYVDSLDHFQKSFLILQLQKEEENTYIHKPNKSEAQRSWKAIRVDLVVTPYEQYAFAILGWTGSQQFERDLRRFASHEKKMMLDNHALYDKSKNIFLRAEKEEDIFAHLGLDYLEPWERNA
;
A
#
# COMPACT_ATOMS: atom_id res chain seq x y z
N MET A 1 -49.23 13.42 48.52
CA MET A 1 -48.23 13.73 49.53
C MET A 1 -46.89 13.40 48.90
N ASP A 2 -46.35 14.36 48.26
CA ASP A 2 -45.13 15.13 48.51
C ASP A 2 -43.84 14.32 48.27
N LEU A 3 -43.26 14.49 47.15
CA LEU A 3 -42.24 15.46 46.74
C LEU A 3 -40.99 15.45 47.65
N VAL A 4 -39.83 15.05 47.13
CA VAL A 4 -38.62 15.87 47.16
C VAL A 4 -37.66 15.48 46.03
N ARG A 5 -37.38 16.44 45.17
CA ARG A 5 -36.27 16.45 44.21
C ARG A 5 -34.95 16.60 44.96
N GLY A 6 -33.98 15.77 44.65
CA GLY A 6 -32.57 15.95 45.02
C GLY A 6 -31.69 16.01 43.81
N SER A 7 -31.32 17.21 43.37
CA SER A 7 -30.30 17.47 42.33
C SER A 7 -28.92 17.18 42.92
N GLY A 8 -28.35 16.04 42.55
CA GLY A 8 -26.97 15.70 42.86
C GLY A 8 -26.02 16.21 41.77
N LEU A 9 -25.35 17.32 42.03
CA LEU A 9 -24.22 17.81 41.27
C LEU A 9 -23.03 16.83 41.37
N VAL A 10 -22.65 16.24 40.27
CA VAL A 10 -21.44 15.44 40.17
C VAL A 10 -20.23 16.37 40.23
N PRO A 11 -19.26 16.17 41.13
CA PRO A 11 -18.07 17.03 41.18
C PRO A 11 -17.15 16.75 40.00
N VAL A 12 -16.90 17.77 39.20
CA VAL A 12 -15.88 17.78 38.16
C VAL A 12 -14.50 17.66 38.83
N LYS A 13 -13.83 16.54 38.64
CA LYS A 13 -12.44 16.37 39.08
C LYS A 13 -11.55 17.34 38.28
N LYS A 14 -11.06 18.37 38.95
CA LYS A 14 -10.00 19.25 38.47
C LYS A 14 -8.73 18.40 38.22
N LYS A 15 -8.21 18.43 36.98
CA LYS A 15 -6.91 17.88 36.68
C LYS A 15 -5.84 18.55 37.55
N PRO A 16 -4.89 17.79 38.15
CA PRO A 16 -3.83 18.40 38.92
C PRO A 16 -2.96 19.27 38.01
N LYS A 17 -2.72 20.50 38.47
CA LYS A 17 -1.66 21.36 37.91
C LYS A 17 -0.33 20.65 38.14
N ILE A 18 0.35 20.29 37.07
CA ILE A 18 1.74 19.84 37.14
C ILE A 18 2.56 21.08 37.51
N LEU A 19 3.02 21.10 38.74
CA LEU A 19 4.06 22.03 39.19
C LEU A 19 5.34 21.71 38.39
N HIS A 20 5.84 22.72 37.68
CA HIS A 20 7.18 22.70 37.11
C HIS A 20 8.19 22.54 38.26
N GLY A 21 8.63 21.30 38.46
CA GLY A 21 9.74 20.96 39.32
C GLY A 21 10.95 20.62 38.48
N SER A 22 12.01 21.38 38.69
CA SER A 22 13.42 21.12 38.41
C SER A 22 13.75 20.51 37.05
N SER A 23 14.28 21.35 36.13
CA SER A 23 15.02 20.97 34.96
C SER A 23 16.16 20.01 35.32
N SER A 24 15.97 18.72 35.06
CA SER A 24 17.12 17.83 34.90
C SER A 24 17.80 18.25 33.59
N PHE A 25 19.00 18.84 33.70
CA PHE A 25 19.87 19.13 32.57
C PHE A 25 20.29 17.82 31.93
N TYR A 26 19.51 17.31 30.95
CA TYR A 26 20.00 16.30 30.03
C TYR A 26 21.11 16.97 29.20
N ARG A 27 22.36 16.60 29.50
CA ARG A 27 23.53 17.04 28.75
C ARG A 27 23.53 16.24 27.44
N TYR A 28 22.96 16.83 26.37
CA TYR A 28 23.01 16.24 25.05
C TYR A 28 24.43 16.30 24.52
N ASP A 29 24.95 15.20 24.03
CA ASP A 29 26.29 15.14 23.46
C ASP A 29 26.26 15.75 22.05
N VAL A 30 26.95 16.88 21.86
CA VAL A 30 27.02 17.60 20.59
C VAL A 30 27.98 16.86 19.67
N LYS A 31 27.44 16.23 18.64
CA LYS A 31 28.20 15.46 17.63
C LYS A 31 28.71 16.34 16.48
N PHE A 32 27.94 17.35 16.08
CA PHE A 32 28.20 18.17 14.89
C PHE A 32 28.46 19.63 15.30
N LYS A 33 29.66 19.88 15.79
CA LYS A 33 30.06 21.21 16.31
C LYS A 33 30.13 22.29 15.23
N GLU A 34 30.33 21.90 13.97
CA GLU A 34 30.46 22.83 12.84
C GLU A 34 29.09 23.28 12.28
N VAL A 35 28.00 22.62 12.68
CA VAL A 35 26.64 22.93 12.25
C VAL A 35 25.82 23.43 13.42
N VAL A 36 25.70 24.76 13.50
CA VAL A 36 24.89 25.44 14.52
C VAL A 36 23.60 25.93 13.89
N LEU A 37 22.47 25.39 14.33
CA LEU A 37 21.15 25.60 13.75
C LEU A 37 20.42 26.77 14.45
N PHE A 38 19.60 27.48 13.70
CA PHE A 38 18.58 28.37 14.23
C PHE A 38 17.28 28.19 13.43
N LEU A 39 16.14 27.96 14.13
CA LEU A 39 14.83 27.86 13.52
C LEU A 39 14.06 29.15 13.56
N VAL A 40 13.57 29.61 12.40
CA VAL A 40 12.80 30.87 12.29
C VAL A 40 11.35 30.60 12.73
N GLU A 41 10.90 31.31 13.77
CA GLU A 41 9.56 31.14 14.35
C GLU A 41 8.42 31.74 13.53
N ARG A 42 8.70 32.59 12.55
CA ARG A 42 7.73 33.49 11.89
C ARG A 42 6.45 32.82 11.37
N LYS A 43 6.57 31.69 10.65
CA LYS A 43 5.44 30.89 10.12
C LYS A 43 5.39 29.50 10.76
N MET A 44 6.38 29.16 11.55
CA MET A 44 6.43 27.96 12.38
C MET A 44 5.92 28.33 13.77
N GLY A 45 4.89 27.68 14.28
CA GLY A 45 4.37 27.94 15.62
C GLY A 45 5.40 27.62 16.73
N ALA A 46 5.34 28.36 17.87
CA ALA A 46 6.28 28.21 18.97
C ALA A 46 6.37 26.76 19.52
N SER A 47 5.26 26.06 19.59
CA SER A 47 5.23 24.66 20.06
C SER A 47 5.99 23.74 19.10
N ARG A 48 5.80 23.89 17.80
CA ARG A 48 6.50 23.13 16.77
C ARG A 48 8.00 23.45 16.78
N ARG A 49 8.35 24.71 16.86
CA ARG A 49 9.75 25.15 16.97
C ARG A 49 10.46 24.49 18.15
N ASN A 50 9.84 24.52 19.34
CA ASN A 50 10.40 23.92 20.54
C ASN A 50 10.59 22.41 20.40
N PHE A 51 9.64 21.72 19.78
CA PHE A 51 9.74 20.30 19.50
C PHE A 51 10.92 19.98 18.57
N LEU A 52 11.05 20.70 17.46
CA LEU A 52 12.13 20.52 16.49
C LEU A 52 13.51 20.85 17.09
N MET A 53 13.59 21.86 17.97
CA MET A 53 14.82 22.17 18.71
C MET A 53 15.23 21.01 19.63
N GLU A 54 14.27 20.41 20.31
CA GLU A 54 14.53 19.27 21.17
C GLU A 54 14.97 18.03 20.37
N LEU A 55 14.34 17.78 19.21
CA LEU A 55 14.71 16.72 18.30
C LEU A 55 16.14 16.87 17.78
N ALA A 56 16.54 18.10 17.38
CA ALA A 56 17.89 18.40 16.95
C ALA A 56 18.93 18.10 18.03
N ARG A 57 18.65 18.52 19.29
CA ARG A 57 19.53 18.25 20.44
C ARG A 57 19.71 16.76 20.68
N ARG A 58 18.61 15.99 20.63
CA ARG A 58 18.65 14.51 20.79
C ARG A 58 19.48 13.84 19.68
N ARG A 59 19.50 14.40 18.50
CA ARG A 59 20.29 13.90 17.36
C ARG A 59 21.76 14.34 17.38
N GLY A 60 22.14 15.21 18.33
CA GLY A 60 23.51 15.68 18.50
C GLY A 60 23.86 16.95 17.71
N PHE A 61 22.85 17.67 17.22
CA PHE A 61 23.04 18.99 16.61
C PHE A 61 23.07 20.08 17.66
N GLN A 62 23.93 21.08 17.44
CA GLN A 62 23.88 22.30 18.21
C GLN A 62 22.79 23.21 17.65
N ILE A 63 21.88 23.68 18.50
CA ILE A 63 20.78 24.56 18.11
C ILE A 63 20.58 25.69 19.11
N GLU A 64 20.50 26.89 18.61
CA GLU A 64 20.35 28.11 19.40
C GLU A 64 18.90 28.57 19.44
N SER A 65 18.46 29.03 20.63
CA SER A 65 17.13 29.62 20.82
C SER A 65 17.03 31.05 20.31
N GLU A 66 18.17 31.74 20.28
CA GLU A 66 18.32 33.11 19.80
C GLU A 66 19.36 33.13 18.67
N LEU A 67 19.22 34.11 17.77
CA LEU A 67 20.14 34.27 16.67
C LEU A 67 21.45 34.90 17.18
N ARG A 68 22.51 34.09 17.20
CA ARG A 68 23.85 34.47 17.66
C ARG A 68 24.88 34.35 16.54
N ASP A 69 26.04 34.94 16.72
CA ASP A 69 27.13 34.93 15.72
C ASP A 69 27.67 33.53 15.40
N CYS A 70 27.48 32.58 16.29
CA CYS A 70 27.88 31.17 16.09
C CYS A 70 26.95 30.38 15.16
N VAL A 71 25.76 30.90 14.83
CA VAL A 71 24.81 30.21 13.95
C VAL A 71 25.41 30.12 12.54
N THR A 72 25.32 28.93 11.97
CA THR A 72 25.78 28.65 10.61
C THR A 72 24.62 28.40 9.63
N HIS A 73 23.53 27.80 10.11
CA HIS A 73 22.38 27.46 9.30
C HIS A 73 21.09 28.04 9.87
N ILE A 74 20.36 28.75 9.03
CA ILE A 74 19.04 29.30 9.35
C ILE A 74 18.00 28.48 8.62
N VAL A 75 17.18 27.81 9.39
CA VAL A 75 16.11 26.93 8.87
C VAL A 75 14.78 27.66 8.96
N ALA A 76 14.08 27.77 7.86
CA ALA A 76 12.76 28.38 7.79
C ALA A 76 11.73 27.46 7.15
N GLU A 77 10.50 27.55 7.62
CA GLU A 77 9.35 26.79 7.10
C GLU A 77 8.32 27.76 6.52
N ASN A 78 7.85 27.47 5.30
CA ASN A 78 6.82 28.29 4.62
C ASN A 78 7.21 29.78 4.41
N ASN A 79 8.48 30.11 4.39
CA ASN A 79 8.98 31.46 4.11
C ASN A 79 9.70 31.50 2.75
N SER A 80 9.53 32.62 2.02
CA SER A 80 10.40 32.89 0.88
C SER A 80 11.78 33.35 1.36
N ARG A 81 12.79 33.21 0.49
CA ARG A 81 14.14 33.73 0.79
C ARG A 81 14.11 35.23 1.09
N ALA A 82 13.34 36.03 0.33
CA ALA A 82 13.17 37.46 0.52
C ALA A 82 12.61 37.79 1.91
N GLU A 83 11.56 37.07 2.36
CA GLU A 83 10.98 37.29 3.69
C GLU A 83 11.97 37.01 4.83
N VAL A 84 12.79 35.96 4.71
CA VAL A 84 13.80 35.63 5.74
C VAL A 84 14.91 36.64 5.74
N VAL A 85 15.39 37.09 4.57
CA VAL A 85 16.43 38.12 4.44
C VAL A 85 15.94 39.45 5.00
N GLU A 86 14.72 39.87 4.70
CA GLU A 86 14.13 41.11 5.25
C GLU A 86 14.00 41.02 6.77
N TRP A 87 13.57 39.88 7.29
CA TRP A 87 13.49 39.64 8.73
C TRP A 87 14.88 39.70 9.40
N LEU A 88 15.92 39.14 8.79
CA LEU A 88 17.29 39.20 9.29
C LEU A 88 17.80 40.65 9.32
N LYS A 89 17.53 41.44 8.27
CA LYS A 89 17.86 42.88 8.22
C LYS A 89 17.12 43.64 9.32
N SER A 90 15.87 43.35 9.62
CA SER A 90 15.12 43.98 10.72
C SER A 90 15.73 43.70 12.10
N LYS A 91 16.52 42.64 12.25
CA LYS A 91 17.29 42.31 13.45
C LYS A 91 18.68 42.94 13.49
N LYS A 92 18.97 43.91 12.59
CA LYS A 92 20.27 44.62 12.44
C LYS A 92 21.44 43.69 12.04
N LEU A 93 21.17 42.58 11.42
CA LEU A 93 22.17 41.66 10.89
C LEU A 93 22.37 41.96 9.40
N ASN A 94 23.39 42.73 9.08
CA ASN A 94 23.67 43.21 7.72
C ASN A 94 24.42 42.20 6.88
N ASP A 95 25.08 41.21 7.48
CA ASP A 95 25.87 40.19 6.77
C ASP A 95 25.11 38.89 6.63
N VAL A 96 24.12 38.87 5.72
CA VAL A 96 23.28 37.71 5.44
C VAL A 96 24.04 36.61 4.70
N ILE A 97 25.16 36.95 4.05
CA ILE A 97 25.97 36.00 3.25
C ILE A 97 26.63 34.95 4.15
N LYS A 98 26.82 35.26 5.41
CA LYS A 98 27.41 34.35 6.42
C LYS A 98 26.59 33.11 6.68
N TYR A 99 25.27 33.13 6.47
CA TYR A 99 24.37 32.07 6.86
C TYR A 99 23.93 31.20 5.66
N GLN A 100 23.92 29.89 5.84
CA GLN A 100 23.21 28.98 4.94
C GLN A 100 21.72 29.07 5.29
N ILE A 101 20.93 29.71 4.43
CA ILE A 101 19.48 29.83 4.61
C ILE A 101 18.82 28.72 3.86
N VAL A 102 18.20 27.77 4.60
CA VAL A 102 17.64 26.55 4.06
C VAL A 102 16.18 26.37 4.46
N ASP A 103 15.45 25.64 3.63
CA ASP A 103 14.09 25.18 3.92
C ASP A 103 14.09 24.08 4.99
N ILE A 104 12.97 23.92 5.67
CA ILE A 104 12.76 22.87 6.68
C ILE A 104 13.04 21.46 6.14
N SER A 105 12.95 21.24 4.83
CA SER A 105 13.26 19.96 4.19
C SER A 105 14.70 19.50 4.47
N TRP A 106 15.67 20.41 4.41
CA TRP A 106 17.06 20.09 4.76
C TRP A 106 17.20 19.64 6.21
N PHE A 107 16.53 20.34 7.13
CA PHE A 107 16.53 19.96 8.54
C PHE A 107 15.95 18.57 8.77
N THR A 108 14.77 18.28 8.19
CA THR A 108 14.11 16.99 8.37
C THR A 108 14.92 15.83 7.77
N GLU A 109 15.58 16.05 6.64
CA GLU A 109 16.49 15.07 6.06
C GLU A 109 17.72 14.81 6.94
N CYS A 110 18.31 15.87 7.53
CA CYS A 110 19.40 15.72 8.51
C CYS A 110 18.95 14.92 9.73
N MET A 111 17.74 15.19 10.25
CA MET A 111 17.19 14.44 11.37
C MET A 111 16.97 12.97 11.01
N GLY A 112 16.55 12.70 9.80
CA GLY A 112 16.38 11.35 9.27
C GLY A 112 17.70 10.58 9.06
N ALA A 113 18.71 11.26 8.49
CA ALA A 113 20.03 10.70 8.26
C ALA A 113 20.84 10.55 9.55
N GLY A 114 20.49 11.29 10.62
CA GLY A 114 21.23 11.34 11.86
C GLY A 114 22.58 12.09 11.75
N CYS A 115 22.79 12.82 10.65
CA CYS A 115 23.99 13.62 10.37
C CYS A 115 23.65 14.78 9.43
N PRO A 116 24.47 15.87 9.38
CA PRO A 116 24.30 16.92 8.40
C PRO A 116 24.47 16.37 6.97
N ILE A 117 23.52 16.68 6.10
CA ILE A 117 23.57 16.30 4.69
C ILE A 117 24.00 17.49 3.81
N LYS A 118 24.44 17.20 2.59
CA LYS A 118 24.78 18.22 1.60
C LYS A 118 23.53 19.02 1.22
N ILE A 119 23.66 20.35 1.20
CA ILE A 119 22.59 21.25 0.74
C ILE A 119 22.45 21.12 -0.78
N GLU A 120 21.26 20.77 -1.24
CA GLU A 120 20.88 20.67 -2.65
C GLU A 120 19.94 21.83 -3.03
N SER A 121 19.67 22.01 -4.33
CA SER A 121 18.78 23.08 -4.82
C SER A 121 17.36 23.02 -4.22
N ARG A 122 16.84 21.84 -3.95
CA ARG A 122 15.52 21.62 -3.29
C ARG A 122 15.46 22.09 -1.84
N HIS A 123 16.61 22.24 -1.20
CA HIS A 123 16.72 22.73 0.18
C HIS A 123 16.80 24.26 0.26
N GLN A 124 16.82 24.94 -0.89
CA GLN A 124 16.88 26.40 -0.93
C GLN A 124 15.48 26.99 -0.85
N LEU A 125 15.33 28.09 -0.11
CA LEU A 125 14.07 28.84 -0.08
C LEU A 125 13.78 29.47 -1.45
N MET A 126 12.50 29.52 -1.83
CA MET A 126 12.05 30.15 -3.08
C MET A 126 12.47 31.59 -3.19
N VAL A 127 13.04 31.97 -4.32
CA VAL A 127 13.37 33.37 -4.65
C VAL A 127 12.16 33.94 -5.37
N GLN A 128 11.48 34.94 -4.81
CA GLN A 128 10.53 35.75 -5.56
C GLN A 128 11.33 36.74 -6.39
N GLU A 129 11.42 36.51 -7.69
CA GLU A 129 11.88 37.52 -8.63
C GLU A 129 10.70 38.45 -8.93
N ASP A 130 10.91 39.77 -8.64
CA ASP A 130 10.05 40.85 -9.15
C ASP A 130 10.20 40.88 -10.67
N CYS A 131 9.18 40.45 -11.42
CA CYS A 131 9.15 40.51 -12.86
C CYS A 131 8.75 41.90 -13.35
N PRO A 132 9.53 42.56 -14.23
CA PRO A 132 8.99 43.53 -15.20
C PRO A 132 8.36 42.71 -16.36
N ALA A 133 7.19 43.16 -16.76
CA ALA A 133 6.43 42.56 -17.84
C ALA A 133 7.16 42.60 -19.18
N SER A 134 7.45 41.46 -19.79
CA SER A 134 7.16 41.12 -21.19
C SER A 134 7.93 39.89 -21.72
N PHE A 135 7.17 39.09 -22.48
CA PHE A 135 7.53 38.02 -23.44
C PHE A 135 7.90 36.62 -22.91
N ASN A 136 6.83 35.80 -22.86
CA ASN A 136 6.67 34.43 -23.42
C ASN A 136 7.84 33.44 -23.29
N THR A 137 7.83 32.61 -22.30
CA THR A 137 7.48 31.18 -22.28
C THR A 137 7.44 30.73 -20.83
N PRO A 138 6.35 30.10 -20.32
CA PRO A 138 6.30 29.66 -18.96
C PRO A 138 6.94 28.28 -18.84
N VAL A 139 8.13 28.21 -18.27
CA VAL A 139 8.47 27.02 -17.48
C VAL A 139 7.91 27.28 -16.09
N SER A 140 6.59 27.18 -15.96
CA SER A 140 5.93 27.10 -14.68
C SER A 140 6.50 25.90 -13.94
N SER A 141 6.92 26.10 -12.69
CA SER A 141 6.88 25.03 -11.70
C SER A 141 5.42 24.57 -11.64
N SER A 142 5.05 23.69 -12.56
CA SER A 142 3.74 23.06 -12.59
C SER A 142 3.64 22.29 -11.29
N CYS A 143 2.79 22.73 -10.38
CA CYS A 143 2.13 21.86 -9.42
C CYS A 143 1.77 20.60 -10.22
N VAL A 144 2.49 19.50 -9.98
CA VAL A 144 2.17 18.22 -10.63
C VAL A 144 0.82 17.84 -10.10
N ARG A 145 -0.24 18.19 -10.86
CA ARG A 145 -1.61 17.82 -10.49
C ARG A 145 -1.71 16.30 -10.54
N VAL A 146 -1.60 15.69 -9.38
CA VAL A 146 -1.77 14.25 -9.23
C VAL A 146 -3.25 13.92 -9.42
N SER A 147 -3.58 13.11 -10.42
CA SER A 147 -4.96 12.71 -10.69
C SER A 147 -5.56 11.97 -9.49
N PRO A 148 -6.85 12.16 -9.16
CA PRO A 148 -7.54 11.39 -8.13
C PRO A 148 -7.82 9.93 -8.52
N TYR A 149 -7.58 9.54 -9.77
CA TYR A 149 -7.78 8.18 -10.28
C TYR A 149 -6.45 7.48 -10.51
N ALA A 150 -6.26 6.29 -9.92
CA ALA A 150 -5.06 5.50 -10.09
C ALA A 150 -4.83 5.08 -11.56
N CYS A 151 -5.90 4.90 -12.35
CA CYS A 151 -5.82 4.58 -13.78
C CYS A 151 -5.29 5.71 -14.66
N GLN A 152 -5.08 6.90 -14.11
CA GLN A 152 -4.44 8.04 -14.80
C GLN A 152 -3.04 8.34 -14.26
N ARG A 153 -2.50 7.48 -13.40
CA ARG A 153 -1.17 7.64 -12.80
C ARG A 153 -0.34 6.40 -13.07
N ARG A 154 0.91 6.60 -13.49
CA ARG A 154 1.89 5.52 -13.55
C ARG A 154 2.38 5.22 -12.14
N THR A 155 2.15 4.00 -11.68
CA THR A 155 2.60 3.55 -10.36
C THR A 155 3.57 2.39 -10.54
N PRO A 156 4.89 2.67 -10.53
CA PRO A 156 5.91 1.65 -10.70
C PRO A 156 5.97 0.71 -9.50
N LEU A 157 6.66 -0.42 -9.66
CA LEU A 157 6.86 -1.38 -8.59
C LEU A 157 7.71 -0.82 -7.44
N ARG A 158 8.67 0.06 -7.77
CA ARG A 158 9.53 0.71 -6.78
C ARG A 158 8.78 1.81 -6.06
N ASP A 159 8.43 1.56 -4.82
CA ASP A 159 7.82 2.55 -3.93
C ASP A 159 8.91 3.29 -3.15
N ILE A 160 9.14 4.55 -3.50
CA ILE A 160 10.12 5.41 -2.82
C ILE A 160 9.58 6.02 -1.53
N ASN A 161 8.26 5.98 -1.34
CA ASN A 161 7.55 6.50 -0.17
C ASN A 161 7.06 5.39 0.77
N ARG A 162 7.73 4.24 0.73
CA ARG A 162 7.31 3.01 1.39
C ARG A 162 7.01 3.15 2.87
N ILE A 163 7.73 4.00 3.59
CA ILE A 163 7.50 4.21 5.03
C ILE A 163 6.09 4.76 5.31
N PHE A 164 5.59 5.64 4.44
CA PHE A 164 4.24 6.23 4.55
C PHE A 164 3.17 5.27 4.03
N THR A 165 3.45 4.60 2.92
CA THR A 165 2.48 3.67 2.31
C THR A 165 2.30 2.42 3.15
N ASP A 166 3.37 1.84 3.75
CA ASP A 166 3.27 0.75 4.72
C ASP A 166 2.42 1.15 5.94
N ALA A 167 2.56 2.38 6.44
CA ALA A 167 1.74 2.90 7.53
C ALA A 167 0.25 2.98 7.13
N PHE A 168 -0.04 3.47 5.93
CA PHE A 168 -1.41 3.56 5.43
C PHE A 168 -2.01 2.19 5.11
N ASP A 169 -1.21 1.25 4.60
CA ASP A 169 -1.65 -0.11 4.34
C ASP A 169 -2.01 -0.83 5.65
N ILE A 170 -1.26 -0.62 6.76
CA ILE A 170 -1.60 -1.12 8.10
C ILE A 170 -2.92 -0.52 8.60
N MET A 171 -3.12 0.79 8.43
CA MET A 171 -4.37 1.44 8.81
C MET A 171 -5.54 0.91 8.00
N ALA A 172 -5.36 0.73 6.69
CA ALA A 172 -6.39 0.15 5.81
C ALA A 172 -6.76 -1.28 6.23
N GLU A 173 -5.76 -2.13 6.51
CA GLU A 173 -5.92 -3.49 7.00
C GLU A 173 -6.66 -3.52 8.34
N ASN A 174 -6.31 -2.62 9.27
CA ASN A 174 -7.01 -2.51 10.54
C ASN A 174 -8.49 -2.15 10.35
N TYR A 175 -8.80 -1.20 9.48
CA TYR A 175 -10.19 -0.86 9.16
C TYR A 175 -10.94 -1.98 8.42
N GLU A 176 -10.23 -2.81 7.66
CA GLU A 176 -10.77 -4.05 7.11
C GLU A 176 -11.19 -5.03 8.21
N PHE A 177 -10.34 -5.23 9.22
CA PHE A 177 -10.63 -6.09 10.38
C PHE A 177 -11.80 -5.58 11.23
N TRP A 178 -12.09 -4.29 11.17
CA TRP A 178 -13.28 -3.68 11.76
C TRP A 178 -14.48 -3.61 10.80
N GLU A 179 -14.38 -4.19 9.60
CA GLU A 179 -15.38 -4.13 8.54
C GLU A 179 -15.82 -2.68 8.17
N SER A 180 -14.96 -1.70 8.48
CA SER A 180 -15.19 -0.27 8.25
C SER A 180 -14.80 0.13 6.82
N LYS A 181 -15.67 -0.08 5.85
CA LYS A 181 -15.41 0.10 4.41
C LYS A 181 -14.94 1.52 4.04
N GLY A 182 -15.54 2.57 4.62
CA GLY A 182 -15.24 3.96 4.27
C GLY A 182 -13.78 4.35 4.58
N PRO A 183 -13.33 4.26 5.84
CA PRO A 183 -11.95 4.53 6.22
C PRO A 183 -10.95 3.63 5.49
N ARG A 184 -11.23 2.32 5.39
CA ARG A 184 -10.39 1.38 4.62
C ARG A 184 -10.10 1.91 3.22
N VAL A 185 -11.14 2.23 2.43
CA VAL A 185 -10.98 2.72 1.06
C VAL A 185 -10.27 4.06 1.02
N ALA A 186 -10.48 4.93 2.02
CA ALA A 186 -9.80 6.21 2.10
C ALA A 186 -8.28 6.03 2.25
N TYR A 187 -7.82 5.18 3.17
CA TYR A 187 -6.40 4.88 3.35
C TYR A 187 -5.79 4.17 2.13
N GLN A 188 -6.51 3.23 1.50
CA GLN A 188 -6.06 2.58 0.26
C GLN A 188 -5.85 3.58 -0.89
N ARG A 189 -6.75 4.55 -1.07
CA ARG A 189 -6.60 5.61 -2.08
C ARG A 189 -5.44 6.54 -1.77
N ALA A 190 -5.29 6.93 -0.52
CA ALA A 190 -4.16 7.75 -0.09
C ALA A 190 -2.82 7.03 -0.30
N SER A 191 -2.71 5.76 0.10
CA SER A 191 -1.53 4.92 -0.16
C SER A 191 -1.21 4.86 -1.66
N ALA A 192 -2.21 4.63 -2.51
CA ALA A 192 -2.04 4.59 -3.97
C ALA A 192 -1.58 5.93 -4.57
N VAL A 193 -1.96 7.06 -3.98
CA VAL A 193 -1.44 8.38 -4.37
C VAL A 193 0.04 8.48 -4.04
N LEU A 194 0.42 8.14 -2.81
CA LEU A 194 1.81 8.24 -2.35
C LEU A 194 2.74 7.29 -3.13
N LYS A 195 2.28 6.08 -3.47
CA LYS A 195 3.02 5.12 -4.32
C LYS A 195 3.30 5.64 -5.73
N SER A 196 2.45 6.51 -6.27
CA SER A 196 2.60 7.06 -7.61
C SER A 196 3.49 8.30 -7.72
N LEU A 197 3.94 8.86 -6.59
CA LEU A 197 4.79 10.05 -6.59
C LEU A 197 6.18 9.72 -7.14
N PRO A 198 6.71 10.51 -8.08
CA PRO A 198 8.04 10.30 -8.65
C PRO A 198 9.17 10.87 -7.76
N PHE A 199 8.83 11.42 -6.60
CA PHE A 199 9.74 12.03 -5.64
C PHE A 199 9.47 11.54 -4.21
N PRO A 200 10.49 11.52 -3.33
CA PRO A 200 10.29 11.18 -1.93
C PRO A 200 9.58 12.32 -1.18
N ILE A 201 8.70 11.97 -0.26
CA ILE A 201 8.07 12.90 0.66
C ILE A 201 9.10 13.25 1.74
N VAL A 202 9.41 14.52 1.87
CA VAL A 202 10.39 15.06 2.84
C VAL A 202 9.76 16.08 3.78
N THR A 203 8.79 16.84 3.28
CA THR A 203 8.09 17.88 4.02
C THR A 203 6.58 17.78 3.84
N MET A 204 5.82 18.43 4.72
CA MET A 204 4.36 18.53 4.58
C MET A 204 3.90 19.26 3.31
N LYS A 205 4.74 20.10 2.72
CA LYS A 205 4.45 20.76 1.43
C LYS A 205 4.32 19.78 0.29
N ASP A 206 5.08 18.68 0.32
CA ASP A 206 5.06 17.65 -0.72
C ASP A 206 3.71 16.92 -0.81
N VAL A 207 2.89 17.05 0.25
CA VAL A 207 1.60 16.37 0.37
C VAL A 207 0.39 17.31 0.49
N GLU A 208 0.59 18.63 0.51
CA GLU A 208 -0.44 19.63 0.79
C GLU A 208 -1.62 19.54 -0.18
N ASP A 209 -1.33 19.46 -1.49
CA ASP A 209 -2.32 19.47 -2.58
C ASP A 209 -2.62 18.07 -3.13
N LEU A 210 -2.18 17.00 -2.48
CA LEU A 210 -2.41 15.65 -2.96
C LEU A 210 -3.85 15.22 -2.74
N PRO A 211 -4.49 14.58 -3.75
CA PRO A 211 -5.85 14.10 -3.59
C PRO A 211 -5.92 12.97 -2.57
N HIS A 212 -7.10 12.81 -1.96
CA HIS A 212 -7.44 11.75 -1.00
C HIS A 212 -6.69 11.80 0.35
N LEU A 213 -5.84 12.77 0.62
CA LEU A 213 -5.24 12.97 1.93
C LEU A 213 -6.17 13.81 2.82
N ARG A 214 -6.63 13.20 3.91
CA ARG A 214 -7.41 13.85 4.97
C ARG A 214 -6.47 14.33 6.08
N GLU A 215 -6.92 15.26 6.91
CA GLU A 215 -6.12 15.81 8.00
C GLU A 215 -5.55 14.72 8.94
N GLU A 216 -6.35 13.70 9.29
CA GLU A 216 -5.86 12.59 10.11
C GLU A 216 -4.71 11.80 9.47
N MET A 217 -4.67 11.73 8.14
CA MET A 217 -3.60 11.09 7.37
C MET A 217 -2.37 11.99 7.30
N LYS A 218 -2.57 13.30 7.17
CA LYS A 218 -1.48 14.29 7.21
C LYS A 218 -0.76 14.27 8.56
N TYR A 219 -1.49 14.09 9.67
CA TYR A 219 -0.86 13.90 10.99
C TYR A 219 0.04 12.67 11.04
N ILE A 220 -0.40 11.55 10.47
CA ILE A 220 0.43 10.34 10.39
C ILE A 220 1.69 10.60 9.57
N ILE A 221 1.56 11.30 8.43
CA ILE A 221 2.71 11.67 7.58
C ILE A 221 3.66 12.60 8.35
N GLU A 222 3.13 13.61 9.06
CA GLU A 222 3.91 14.55 9.86
C GLU A 222 4.73 13.83 10.94
N GLU A 223 4.09 12.95 11.73
CA GLU A 223 4.79 12.12 12.72
C GLU A 223 5.90 11.25 12.07
N ILE A 224 5.63 10.67 10.88
CA ILE A 224 6.63 9.85 10.20
C ILE A 224 7.79 10.68 9.66
N ILE A 225 7.54 11.90 9.16
CA ILE A 225 8.60 12.82 8.75
C ILE A 225 9.49 13.16 9.95
N GLU A 226 8.89 13.44 11.11
CA GLU A 226 9.58 13.88 12.30
C GLU A 226 10.29 12.74 13.04
N ASP A 227 9.58 11.63 13.31
CA ASP A 227 10.01 10.54 14.20
C ASP A 227 10.28 9.21 13.48
N ARG A 228 10.10 9.13 12.15
CA ARG A 228 10.19 7.91 11.34
C ARG A 228 9.17 6.83 11.71
N LYS A 229 8.18 7.16 12.50
CA LYS A 229 7.09 6.28 12.92
C LYS A 229 5.87 7.11 13.31
N SER A 230 4.69 6.50 13.32
CA SER A 230 3.48 7.13 13.84
C SER A 230 2.98 6.39 15.07
N SER A 231 2.66 7.14 16.12
CA SER A 231 2.11 6.63 17.38
C SER A 231 0.83 5.82 17.14
N LYS A 232 -0.06 6.33 16.30
CA LYS A 232 -1.32 5.68 15.94
C LYS A 232 -1.11 4.35 15.21
N VAL A 233 -0.13 4.29 14.30
CA VAL A 233 0.19 3.05 13.57
C VAL A 233 0.82 2.01 14.49
N GLU A 234 1.70 2.43 15.41
CA GLU A 234 2.30 1.52 16.39
C GLU A 234 1.27 0.99 17.41
N GLU A 235 0.28 1.81 17.80
CA GLU A 235 -0.85 1.36 18.61
C GLU A 235 -1.64 0.25 17.90
N VAL A 236 -1.98 0.44 16.62
CA VAL A 236 -2.64 -0.59 15.80
C VAL A 236 -1.79 -1.84 15.71
N ARG A 237 -0.50 -1.70 15.37
CA ARG A 237 0.44 -2.82 15.19
C ARG A 237 0.65 -3.63 16.48
N SER A 238 0.59 -2.97 17.64
CA SER A 238 0.71 -3.61 18.95
C SER A 238 -0.59 -4.25 19.45
N SER A 239 -1.74 -3.83 18.92
CA SER A 239 -3.07 -4.32 19.32
C SER A 239 -3.19 -5.83 19.19
N GLU A 240 -3.68 -6.49 20.24
CA GLU A 240 -3.95 -7.93 20.27
C GLU A 240 -4.91 -8.35 19.15
N ARG A 241 -6.00 -7.58 18.98
CA ARG A 241 -6.98 -7.85 17.94
C ARG A 241 -6.36 -7.83 16.55
N TYR A 242 -5.58 -6.80 16.23
CA TYR A 242 -4.92 -6.69 14.93
C TYR A 242 -3.99 -7.88 14.66
N LYS A 243 -3.16 -8.25 15.64
CA LYS A 243 -2.25 -9.41 15.54
C LYS A 243 -3.00 -10.70 15.31
N SER A 244 -4.03 -10.98 16.12
CA SER A 244 -4.84 -12.20 15.99
C SER A 244 -5.58 -12.28 14.66
N PHE A 245 -6.16 -11.15 14.20
CA PHE A 245 -6.85 -11.09 12.93
C PHE A 245 -5.90 -11.33 11.75
N LYS A 246 -4.69 -10.74 11.80
CA LYS A 246 -3.67 -10.93 10.78
C LYS A 246 -3.22 -12.40 10.67
N ILE A 247 -3.03 -13.07 11.82
CA ILE A 247 -2.70 -14.50 11.85
C ILE A 247 -3.86 -15.33 11.29
N PHE A 248 -5.10 -15.09 11.75
CA PHE A 248 -6.22 -15.95 11.37
C PHE A 248 -6.62 -15.76 9.90
N THR A 249 -6.61 -14.54 9.39
CA THR A 249 -6.91 -14.27 7.97
C THR A 249 -5.83 -14.76 7.01
N SER A 250 -4.62 -15.03 7.47
CA SER A 250 -3.56 -15.64 6.66
C SER A 250 -3.74 -17.15 6.47
N ILE A 251 -4.63 -17.80 7.24
CA ILE A 251 -4.96 -19.22 7.06
C ILE A 251 -5.86 -19.37 5.82
N PHE A 252 -5.44 -20.19 4.87
CA PHE A 252 -6.23 -20.45 3.67
C PHE A 252 -7.65 -20.96 4.01
N GLY A 253 -8.66 -20.34 3.44
CA GLY A 253 -10.07 -20.62 3.70
C GLY A 253 -10.65 -19.96 4.96
N VAL A 254 -9.92 -19.04 5.60
CA VAL A 254 -10.39 -18.28 6.76
C VAL A 254 -10.62 -16.81 6.36
N GLY A 255 -11.87 -16.38 6.39
CA GLY A 255 -12.27 -15.00 6.17
C GLY A 255 -12.61 -14.27 7.47
N LEU A 256 -12.92 -12.96 7.37
CA LEU A 256 -13.17 -12.08 8.53
C LEU A 256 -14.26 -12.60 9.49
N LYS A 257 -15.35 -13.16 8.97
CA LYS A 257 -16.44 -13.73 9.81
C LYS A 257 -15.97 -14.88 10.69
N THR A 258 -15.14 -15.75 10.14
CA THR A 258 -14.56 -16.89 10.87
C THR A 258 -13.54 -16.38 11.90
N THR A 259 -12.70 -15.44 11.50
CA THR A 259 -11.72 -14.76 12.36
C THR A 259 -12.39 -14.09 13.55
N GLU A 260 -13.43 -13.30 13.33
CA GLU A 260 -14.21 -12.65 14.40
C GLU A 260 -14.82 -13.66 15.36
N LYS A 261 -15.38 -14.77 14.82
CA LYS A 261 -15.93 -15.84 15.63
C LYS A 261 -14.86 -16.45 16.54
N TRP A 262 -13.68 -16.80 16.01
CA TRP A 262 -12.59 -17.39 16.77
C TRP A 262 -12.06 -16.42 17.82
N TYR A 263 -11.88 -15.14 17.46
CA TYR A 263 -11.46 -14.11 18.38
C TYR A 263 -12.43 -13.95 19.58
N ARG A 264 -13.76 -13.96 19.34
CA ARG A 264 -14.79 -13.93 20.39
C ARG A 264 -14.82 -15.18 21.26
N MET A 265 -14.40 -16.33 20.71
CA MET A 265 -14.26 -17.56 21.48
C MET A 265 -13.00 -17.58 22.36
N GLY A 266 -12.16 -16.54 22.30
CA GLY A 266 -10.96 -16.39 23.13
C GLY A 266 -9.67 -16.86 22.48
N TYR A 267 -9.68 -17.35 21.24
CA TYR A 267 -8.46 -17.73 20.50
C TYR A 267 -7.68 -16.51 20.08
N ARG A 268 -6.33 -16.58 20.14
CA ARG A 268 -5.43 -15.47 19.85
C ARG A 268 -4.27 -15.85 18.94
N THR A 269 -3.83 -17.09 19.01
CA THR A 269 -2.65 -17.60 18.31
C THR A 269 -3.00 -18.75 17.38
N LEU A 270 -2.06 -19.13 16.53
CA LEU A 270 -2.18 -20.30 15.67
C LEU A 270 -2.24 -21.58 16.50
N GLU A 271 -1.46 -21.65 17.60
CA GLU A 271 -1.45 -22.78 18.53
C GLU A 271 -2.81 -22.98 19.18
N ASP A 272 -3.49 -21.91 19.57
CA ASP A 272 -4.84 -22.00 20.15
C ASP A 272 -5.81 -22.68 19.17
N ILE A 273 -5.71 -22.31 17.88
CA ILE A 273 -6.57 -22.86 16.82
C ILE A 273 -6.24 -24.34 16.55
N THR A 274 -4.94 -24.68 16.42
CA THR A 274 -4.50 -26.03 16.09
C THR A 274 -4.71 -27.02 17.22
N SER A 275 -4.59 -26.59 18.46
CA SER A 275 -4.79 -27.41 19.67
C SER A 275 -6.24 -27.57 20.06
N SER A 276 -7.17 -26.85 19.42
CA SER A 276 -8.57 -26.85 19.80
C SER A 276 -9.33 -28.07 19.31
N ASN A 277 -9.90 -28.84 20.24
CA ASN A 277 -10.83 -29.93 19.93
C ASN A 277 -12.27 -29.45 19.68
N CYS A 278 -12.57 -28.17 19.94
CA CYS A 278 -13.92 -27.60 19.82
C CYS A 278 -14.22 -27.03 18.43
N LEU A 279 -13.19 -26.76 17.62
CA LEU A 279 -13.33 -26.13 16.32
C LEU A 279 -13.61 -27.18 15.23
N LYS A 280 -14.64 -26.93 14.44
CA LYS A 280 -14.92 -27.70 13.22
C LYS A 280 -14.38 -26.91 12.02
N PHE A 281 -13.42 -27.49 11.33
CA PHE A 281 -12.80 -26.89 10.15
C PHE A 281 -13.43 -27.42 8.86
N THR A 282 -13.58 -26.55 7.87
CA THR A 282 -13.86 -26.96 6.50
C THR A 282 -12.66 -27.71 5.92
N SER A 283 -12.87 -28.43 4.78
CA SER A 283 -11.75 -29.10 4.10
C SER A 283 -10.65 -28.11 3.71
N MET A 284 -11.03 -26.94 3.18
CA MET A 284 -10.11 -25.86 2.83
C MET A 284 -9.27 -25.38 4.03
N GLN A 285 -9.92 -25.12 5.17
CA GLN A 285 -9.25 -24.69 6.39
C GLN A 285 -8.30 -25.75 6.97
N LYS A 286 -8.68 -27.04 6.90
CA LYS A 286 -7.80 -28.14 7.34
C LYS A 286 -6.50 -28.18 6.54
N HIS A 287 -6.59 -28.04 5.21
CA HIS A 287 -5.41 -28.02 4.35
C HIS A 287 -4.63 -26.70 4.52
N GLY A 288 -5.33 -25.58 4.74
CA GLY A 288 -4.70 -24.29 5.07
C GLY A 288 -3.86 -24.35 6.33
N LEU A 289 -4.33 -25.05 7.38
CA LEU A 289 -3.57 -25.27 8.61
C LEU A 289 -2.44 -26.29 8.42
N LEU A 290 -2.70 -27.38 7.71
CA LEU A 290 -1.71 -28.44 7.47
C LEU A 290 -0.48 -27.94 6.71
N TYR A 291 -0.67 -27.01 5.77
CA TYR A 291 0.40 -26.45 4.93
C TYR A 291 0.66 -24.97 5.24
N TYR A 292 0.30 -24.51 6.45
CA TYR A 292 0.33 -23.09 6.82
C TYR A 292 1.69 -22.44 6.59
N GLU A 293 2.77 -23.05 7.02
CA GLU A 293 4.13 -22.50 6.91
C GLU A 293 4.54 -22.29 5.45
N ASP A 294 4.25 -23.25 4.58
CA ASP A 294 4.52 -23.13 3.15
C ASP A 294 3.67 -22.04 2.49
N ILE A 295 2.35 -22.02 2.80
CA ILE A 295 1.39 -21.08 2.21
C ILE A 295 1.63 -19.66 2.72
N ALA A 296 2.02 -19.49 3.98
CA ALA A 296 2.35 -18.20 4.56
C ALA A 296 3.71 -17.67 4.08
N SER A 297 4.58 -18.56 3.55
CA SER A 297 5.83 -18.16 2.92
C SER A 297 5.58 -17.55 1.54
N TYR A 298 6.55 -16.72 1.07
CA TYR A 298 6.44 -16.13 -0.27
C TYR A 298 6.69 -17.16 -1.36
N VAL A 299 5.92 -17.06 -2.45
CA VAL A 299 6.19 -17.72 -3.73
C VAL A 299 7.13 -16.82 -4.53
N THR A 300 8.23 -17.37 -5.02
CA THR A 300 9.18 -16.65 -5.88
C THR A 300 8.71 -16.64 -7.34
N LYS A 301 9.23 -15.69 -8.12
CA LYS A 301 8.95 -15.64 -9.57
C LYS A 301 9.37 -16.94 -10.29
N LYS A 302 10.48 -17.57 -9.88
CA LYS A 302 10.94 -18.85 -10.44
C LYS A 302 9.94 -19.98 -10.16
N GLU A 303 9.40 -20.06 -8.94
CA GLU A 303 8.37 -21.02 -8.58
C GLU A 303 7.07 -20.78 -9.36
N ALA A 304 6.65 -19.52 -9.50
CA ALA A 304 5.48 -19.15 -10.30
C ALA A 304 5.65 -19.52 -11.78
N ASP A 305 6.84 -19.27 -12.36
CA ASP A 305 7.15 -19.65 -13.74
C ASP A 305 7.21 -21.19 -13.92
N ALA A 306 7.64 -21.93 -12.90
CA ALA A 306 7.61 -23.40 -12.93
C ALA A 306 6.17 -23.93 -12.91
N VAL A 307 5.29 -23.34 -12.08
CA VAL A 307 3.86 -23.67 -12.06
C VAL A 307 3.22 -23.34 -13.40
N GLU A 308 3.50 -22.17 -13.98
CA GLU A 308 3.00 -21.77 -15.30
C GLU A 308 3.39 -22.78 -16.38
N ARG A 309 4.66 -23.15 -16.47
CA ARG A 309 5.16 -24.14 -17.42
C ARG A 309 4.47 -25.49 -17.28
N LEU A 310 4.29 -25.95 -16.03
CA LEU A 310 3.58 -27.20 -15.74
C LEU A 310 2.14 -27.16 -16.26
N ILE A 311 1.39 -26.12 -15.91
CA ILE A 311 -0.01 -25.97 -16.32
C ILE A 311 -0.12 -25.83 -17.84
N LYS A 312 0.74 -25.04 -18.48
CA LYS A 312 0.81 -24.93 -19.95
C LYS A 312 1.05 -26.27 -20.61
N THR A 313 2.03 -27.03 -20.16
CA THR A 313 2.36 -28.35 -20.74
C THR A 313 1.17 -29.31 -20.64
N ILE A 314 0.48 -29.31 -19.50
CA ILE A 314 -0.70 -30.16 -19.30
C ILE A 314 -1.83 -29.75 -20.26
N ILE A 315 -2.15 -28.46 -20.33
CA ILE A 315 -3.24 -27.93 -21.15
C ILE A 315 -2.97 -28.15 -22.63
N TRP A 316 -1.76 -27.82 -23.10
CA TRP A 316 -1.38 -27.99 -24.50
C TRP A 316 -1.34 -29.47 -24.96
N GLY A 317 -1.28 -30.42 -24.01
CA GLY A 317 -1.45 -31.83 -24.30
C GLY A 317 -2.84 -32.21 -24.78
N PHE A 318 -3.87 -31.36 -24.58
CA PHE A 318 -5.25 -31.61 -25.03
C PHE A 318 -5.94 -30.41 -25.70
N VAL A 319 -5.41 -29.18 -25.56
CA VAL A 319 -5.87 -27.98 -26.25
C VAL A 319 -4.62 -27.16 -26.63
N SER A 320 -4.09 -27.37 -27.80
CA SER A 320 -2.79 -26.81 -28.24
C SER A 320 -2.79 -25.30 -28.47
N ASP A 321 -3.95 -24.70 -28.75
CA ASP A 321 -4.16 -23.28 -29.00
C ASP A 321 -4.66 -22.50 -27.77
N ALA A 322 -4.71 -23.14 -26.59
CA ALA A 322 -5.08 -22.48 -25.36
C ALA A 322 -4.04 -21.43 -24.95
N ILE A 323 -4.54 -20.28 -24.52
CA ILE A 323 -3.73 -19.19 -23.94
C ILE A 323 -3.74 -19.39 -22.42
N VAL A 324 -2.54 -19.48 -21.84
CA VAL A 324 -2.34 -19.63 -20.39
C VAL A 324 -1.42 -18.54 -19.94
N THR A 325 -1.87 -17.70 -19.02
CA THR A 325 -1.14 -16.48 -18.61
C THR A 325 -1.14 -16.33 -17.09
N VAL A 326 0.06 -16.17 -16.50
CA VAL A 326 0.18 -15.75 -15.10
C VAL A 326 -0.26 -14.30 -14.98
N THR A 327 -1.11 -14.02 -14.00
CA THR A 327 -1.69 -12.70 -13.73
C THR A 327 -1.25 -12.15 -12.38
N GLY A 328 -2.04 -11.27 -11.77
CA GLY A 328 -1.79 -10.75 -10.43
C GLY A 328 -0.47 -9.99 -10.28
N GLY A 329 0.14 -10.16 -9.14
CA GLY A 329 1.40 -9.48 -8.79
C GLY A 329 2.56 -9.83 -9.70
N PHE A 330 2.66 -11.07 -10.17
CA PHE A 330 3.75 -11.52 -11.04
C PHE A 330 3.68 -10.88 -12.43
N ARG A 331 2.48 -10.71 -13.02
CA ARG A 331 2.31 -9.99 -14.28
C ARG A 331 2.66 -8.50 -14.13
N ARG A 332 2.43 -7.91 -12.95
CA ARG A 332 2.85 -6.53 -12.65
C ARG A 332 4.33 -6.37 -12.31
N GLY A 333 5.13 -7.42 -12.44
CA GLY A 333 6.58 -7.41 -12.28
C GLY A 333 7.09 -7.74 -10.87
N LYS A 334 6.24 -8.20 -9.94
CA LYS A 334 6.70 -8.62 -8.62
C LYS A 334 7.57 -9.87 -8.70
N ASN A 335 8.64 -9.90 -7.90
CA ASN A 335 9.53 -11.06 -7.79
C ASN A 335 9.05 -12.09 -6.76
N ILE A 336 8.13 -11.68 -5.88
CA ILE A 336 7.53 -12.51 -4.82
C ILE A 336 6.02 -12.26 -4.76
N GLY A 337 5.27 -13.30 -4.44
CA GLY A 337 3.82 -13.27 -4.26
C GLY A 337 3.37 -14.20 -3.14
N HIS A 338 2.09 -14.25 -2.85
CA HIS A 338 1.48 -15.18 -1.88
C HIS A 338 0.86 -16.41 -2.55
N ASP A 339 0.49 -16.27 -3.82
CA ASP A 339 -0.17 -17.27 -4.65
C ASP A 339 0.21 -17.06 -6.12
N VAL A 340 -0.23 -17.97 -6.97
CA VAL A 340 -0.04 -17.91 -8.41
C VAL A 340 -1.39 -17.91 -9.10
N ASP A 341 -1.79 -16.77 -9.62
CA ASP A 341 -3.02 -16.61 -10.39
C ASP A 341 -2.76 -16.94 -11.87
N ILE A 342 -3.50 -17.87 -12.43
CA ILE A 342 -3.38 -18.27 -13.84
C ILE A 342 -4.71 -18.12 -14.55
N LEU A 343 -4.75 -17.30 -15.57
CA LEU A 343 -5.89 -17.12 -16.45
C LEU A 343 -5.73 -17.98 -17.68
N ILE A 344 -6.80 -18.72 -18.03
CA ILE A 344 -6.83 -19.68 -19.13
C ILE A 344 -7.98 -19.31 -20.05
N THR A 345 -7.73 -19.29 -21.35
CA THR A 345 -8.78 -19.20 -22.38
C THR A 345 -8.41 -20.04 -23.60
N CYS A 346 -9.41 -20.36 -24.39
CA CYS A 346 -9.20 -21.03 -25.65
C CYS A 346 -10.15 -20.47 -26.72
N PRO A 347 -9.71 -20.37 -27.99
CA PRO A 347 -10.53 -19.82 -29.08
C PRO A 347 -11.79 -20.66 -29.34
N GLN A 348 -11.75 -21.95 -29.03
CA GLN A 348 -12.85 -22.87 -29.28
C GLN A 348 -13.71 -23.08 -28.04
N LYS A 349 -14.93 -22.60 -28.08
CA LYS A 349 -15.91 -22.65 -26.97
C LYS A 349 -16.19 -24.08 -26.40
N ARG A 350 -16.01 -25.13 -27.21
CA ARG A 350 -16.21 -26.52 -26.76
C ARG A 350 -15.17 -27.00 -25.77
N ASP A 351 -13.95 -26.51 -25.89
CA ASP A 351 -12.82 -26.93 -25.07
C ASP A 351 -12.79 -26.21 -23.73
N GLU A 352 -13.35 -25.02 -23.65
CA GLU A 352 -13.43 -24.18 -22.46
C GLU A 352 -14.13 -24.90 -21.29
N ILE A 353 -15.26 -25.53 -21.54
CA ILE A 353 -16.12 -26.14 -20.50
C ILE A 353 -15.41 -27.24 -19.70
N GLN A 354 -14.46 -27.96 -20.33
CA GLN A 354 -13.81 -29.13 -19.70
C GLN A 354 -12.34 -28.87 -19.34
N ILE A 355 -11.77 -27.71 -19.77
CA ILE A 355 -10.34 -27.48 -19.65
C ILE A 355 -9.87 -27.53 -18.19
N LEU A 356 -10.63 -26.94 -17.27
CA LEU A 356 -10.31 -26.90 -15.85
C LEU A 356 -10.33 -28.30 -15.23
N HIS A 357 -11.40 -29.07 -15.49
CA HIS A 357 -11.54 -30.43 -14.97
C HIS A 357 -10.46 -31.38 -15.51
N LYS A 358 -10.14 -31.29 -16.81
CA LYS A 358 -9.07 -32.10 -17.44
C LYS A 358 -7.70 -31.74 -16.83
N THR A 359 -7.43 -30.47 -16.62
CA THR A 359 -6.20 -30.00 -16.01
C THR A 359 -6.03 -30.53 -14.59
N ILE A 360 -7.06 -30.38 -13.75
CA ILE A 360 -7.05 -30.87 -12.36
C ILE A 360 -6.90 -32.41 -12.33
N ASN A 361 -7.59 -33.15 -13.21
CA ASN A 361 -7.46 -34.59 -13.27
C ASN A 361 -6.06 -35.05 -13.70
N SER A 362 -5.41 -34.32 -14.60
CA SER A 362 -4.01 -34.57 -14.98
C SER A 362 -3.07 -34.33 -13.83
N LEU A 363 -3.22 -33.21 -13.12
CA LEU A 363 -2.43 -32.89 -11.92
C LEU A 363 -2.60 -33.93 -10.81
N LYS A 364 -3.83 -34.46 -10.63
CA LYS A 364 -4.12 -35.56 -9.68
C LYS A 364 -3.42 -36.85 -10.07
N LYS A 365 -3.44 -37.24 -11.37
CA LYS A 365 -2.71 -38.41 -11.86
C LYS A 365 -1.21 -38.32 -11.63
N MET A 366 -0.67 -37.10 -11.61
CA MET A 366 0.74 -36.83 -11.30
C MET A 366 1.03 -36.74 -9.78
N ASN A 367 0.03 -36.93 -8.91
CA ASN A 367 0.09 -36.78 -7.45
C ASN A 367 0.58 -35.38 -6.99
N LEU A 368 0.27 -34.31 -7.74
CA LEU A 368 0.69 -32.96 -7.43
C LEU A 368 -0.37 -32.16 -6.66
N VAL A 369 -1.62 -32.64 -6.58
CA VAL A 369 -2.73 -31.92 -5.94
C VAL A 369 -2.84 -32.33 -4.48
N LEU A 370 -2.57 -31.38 -3.59
CA LEU A 370 -2.76 -31.55 -2.14
C LEU A 370 -4.20 -31.18 -1.72
N PHE A 371 -4.75 -30.14 -2.34
CA PHE A 371 -6.13 -29.70 -2.16
C PHE A 371 -6.65 -29.07 -3.46
N HIS A 372 -7.94 -29.17 -3.69
CA HIS A 372 -8.64 -28.43 -4.73
C HIS A 372 -10.09 -28.19 -4.33
N ASP A 373 -10.60 -27.04 -4.79
CA ASP A 373 -12.01 -26.67 -4.76
C ASP A 373 -12.38 -26.00 -6.09
N ILE A 374 -13.52 -26.38 -6.66
CA ILE A 374 -13.96 -25.86 -7.96
C ILE A 374 -15.23 -25.06 -7.74
N VAL A 375 -15.22 -23.85 -8.25
CA VAL A 375 -16.37 -22.95 -8.29
C VAL A 375 -16.81 -22.84 -9.74
N GLU A 376 -18.03 -23.31 -10.01
CA GLU A 376 -18.61 -23.24 -11.34
C GLU A 376 -18.93 -21.80 -11.74
N SER A 377 -18.96 -21.54 -13.04
CA SER A 377 -19.33 -20.23 -13.57
C SER A 377 -20.77 -19.87 -13.17
N THR A 378 -20.93 -18.65 -12.68
CA THR A 378 -22.25 -18.05 -12.39
C THR A 378 -22.55 -16.91 -13.37
N PHE A 379 -21.79 -16.80 -14.45
CA PHE A 379 -21.97 -15.76 -15.46
C PHE A 379 -23.30 -15.95 -16.20
N ASP A 380 -24.01 -14.84 -16.35
CA ASP A 380 -25.30 -14.77 -17.03
C ASP A 380 -25.20 -13.62 -18.07
N ASP A 381 -25.05 -13.99 -19.34
CA ASP A 381 -24.88 -13.07 -20.45
C ASP A 381 -26.12 -12.19 -20.73
N THR A 382 -27.27 -12.54 -20.12
CA THR A 382 -28.50 -11.70 -20.19
C THR A 382 -28.45 -10.53 -19.24
N LYS A 383 -27.56 -10.56 -18.22
CA LYS A 383 -27.43 -9.48 -17.23
C LYS A 383 -26.43 -8.43 -17.65
N ARG A 384 -26.78 -7.17 -17.43
CA ARG A 384 -25.87 -6.04 -17.61
C ARG A 384 -24.87 -5.99 -16.45
N PRO A 385 -23.65 -5.45 -16.67
CA PRO A 385 -22.71 -5.16 -15.59
C PRO A 385 -23.41 -4.32 -14.51
N SER A 386 -23.27 -4.71 -13.24
CA SER A 386 -23.94 -4.05 -12.12
C SER A 386 -22.97 -3.58 -11.07
N ARG A 387 -23.25 -2.40 -10.49
CA ARG A 387 -22.49 -1.88 -9.33
C ARG A 387 -22.71 -2.65 -8.03
N TYR A 388 -23.80 -3.40 -7.95
CA TYR A 388 -24.30 -4.03 -6.71
C TYR A 388 -24.08 -5.54 -6.67
N VAL A 389 -23.28 -6.08 -7.56
CA VAL A 389 -22.99 -7.51 -7.54
C VAL A 389 -21.90 -7.78 -6.51
N ASP A 390 -22.12 -8.72 -5.62
CA ASP A 390 -21.19 -9.13 -4.57
C ASP A 390 -19.87 -9.72 -5.14
N SER A 391 -19.89 -10.18 -6.38
CA SER A 391 -18.74 -10.64 -7.13
C SER A 391 -18.64 -9.94 -8.48
N LEU A 392 -17.46 -9.40 -8.80
CA LEU A 392 -17.13 -8.82 -10.12
C LEU A 392 -16.60 -9.86 -11.09
N ASP A 393 -16.51 -11.11 -10.65
CA ASP A 393 -15.94 -12.24 -11.35
C ASP A 393 -16.83 -13.46 -11.16
N HIS A 394 -17.44 -13.89 -12.26
CA HIS A 394 -18.34 -15.01 -12.35
C HIS A 394 -17.75 -16.18 -13.17
N PHE A 395 -16.43 -16.17 -13.42
CA PHE A 395 -15.74 -17.22 -14.17
C PHE A 395 -15.70 -18.55 -13.41
N GLN A 396 -15.58 -19.65 -14.16
CA GLN A 396 -15.22 -20.93 -13.58
C GLN A 396 -13.79 -20.86 -13.06
N LYS A 397 -13.58 -21.29 -11.81
CA LYS A 397 -12.27 -21.21 -11.16
C LYS A 397 -12.02 -22.36 -10.21
N SER A 398 -10.76 -22.63 -9.94
CA SER A 398 -10.37 -23.60 -8.94
C SER A 398 -9.27 -23.03 -8.05
N PHE A 399 -9.47 -23.21 -6.74
CA PHE A 399 -8.48 -22.91 -5.71
C PHE A 399 -7.71 -24.20 -5.41
N LEU A 400 -6.41 -24.19 -5.65
CA LEU A 400 -5.54 -25.35 -5.51
C LEU A 400 -4.46 -25.10 -4.46
N ILE A 401 -4.04 -26.20 -3.82
CA ILE A 401 -2.74 -26.29 -3.17
C ILE A 401 -1.98 -27.35 -3.94
N LEU A 402 -0.88 -26.96 -4.60
CA LEU A 402 -0.03 -27.82 -5.38
C LEU A 402 1.26 -28.13 -4.65
N GLN A 403 1.75 -29.36 -4.82
CA GLN A 403 3.10 -29.76 -4.42
C GLN A 403 4.08 -29.38 -5.54
N LEU A 404 5.00 -28.47 -5.26
CA LEU A 404 6.07 -28.10 -6.17
C LEU A 404 7.41 -28.60 -5.62
N GLN A 405 8.20 -29.32 -6.45
CA GLN A 405 9.53 -29.75 -6.07
C GLN A 405 10.44 -28.53 -5.89
N LYS A 406 11.22 -28.52 -4.81
CA LYS A 406 12.25 -27.52 -4.59
C LYS A 406 13.37 -27.77 -5.59
N GLU A 407 13.79 -26.74 -6.33
CA GLU A 407 15.03 -26.82 -7.11
C GLU A 407 16.18 -27.02 -6.15
N GLU A 408 17.04 -28.03 -6.39
CA GLU A 408 18.29 -28.17 -5.64
C GLU A 408 19.16 -26.95 -5.96
N GLU A 409 19.25 -26.03 -5.02
CA GLU A 409 20.30 -25.02 -5.07
C GLU A 409 21.63 -25.76 -4.89
N ASN A 410 22.44 -25.77 -5.94
CA ASN A 410 23.85 -26.20 -5.90
C ASN A 410 24.66 -25.25 -5.00
N THR A 411 24.36 -25.22 -3.72
CA THR A 411 25.19 -24.57 -2.71
C THR A 411 26.19 -25.57 -2.18
N TYR A 412 27.38 -25.57 -2.77
CA TYR A 412 28.58 -26.17 -2.22
C TYR A 412 29.04 -25.42 -0.95
N ILE A 413 28.24 -25.36 0.11
CA ILE A 413 28.71 -24.90 1.42
C ILE A 413 27.78 -25.46 2.51
N HIS A 414 28.36 -26.28 3.38
CA HIS A 414 27.84 -26.84 4.65
C HIS A 414 26.62 -27.75 4.61
N LYS A 415 26.88 -29.04 4.76
CA LYS A 415 25.87 -30.03 5.20
C LYS A 415 25.42 -29.66 6.61
N PRO A 416 24.14 -29.31 6.84
CA PRO A 416 23.60 -29.29 8.18
C PRO A 416 23.44 -30.72 8.69
N ASN A 417 23.62 -30.90 9.99
CA ASN A 417 23.49 -32.16 10.68
C ASN A 417 22.17 -32.87 10.36
N LYS A 418 22.27 -34.18 10.09
CA LYS A 418 21.16 -35.11 9.90
C LYS A 418 20.31 -35.17 11.16
N SER A 419 19.14 -34.45 11.19
CA SER A 419 18.06 -34.76 12.13
C SER A 419 16.68 -34.21 11.76
N GLU A 420 16.49 -33.63 10.57
CA GLU A 420 15.14 -33.41 10.02
C GLU A 420 15.20 -33.78 8.54
N ALA A 421 14.42 -34.76 8.12
CA ALA A 421 14.21 -35.09 6.71
C ALA A 421 13.46 -33.91 6.07
N GLN A 422 14.21 -32.92 5.62
CA GLN A 422 13.68 -31.71 5.02
C GLN A 422 12.92 -32.12 3.75
N ARG A 423 11.62 -31.89 3.74
CA ARG A 423 10.71 -32.19 2.65
C ARG A 423 11.23 -31.56 1.35
N SER A 424 11.38 -32.37 0.28
CA SER A 424 11.94 -31.96 -1.02
C SER A 424 10.98 -31.09 -1.85
N TRP A 425 9.80 -30.80 -1.34
CA TRP A 425 8.78 -30.03 -2.02
C TRP A 425 8.14 -28.97 -1.09
N LYS A 426 7.48 -28.00 -1.71
CA LYS A 426 6.75 -26.91 -1.06
C LYS A 426 5.30 -26.90 -1.52
N ALA A 427 4.37 -26.61 -0.60
CA ALA A 427 2.97 -26.38 -0.93
C ALA A 427 2.78 -24.95 -1.42
N ILE A 428 2.20 -24.78 -2.62
CA ILE A 428 1.95 -23.48 -3.24
C ILE A 428 0.48 -23.35 -3.57
N ARG A 429 -0.11 -22.19 -3.23
CA ARG A 429 -1.45 -21.83 -3.67
C ARG A 429 -1.44 -21.45 -5.14
N VAL A 430 -2.37 -22.03 -5.88
CA VAL A 430 -2.57 -21.73 -7.30
C VAL A 430 -4.06 -21.56 -7.57
N ASP A 431 -4.41 -20.41 -8.12
CA ASP A 431 -5.77 -20.11 -8.53
C ASP A 431 -5.86 -20.19 -10.06
N LEU A 432 -6.62 -21.17 -10.56
CA LEU A 432 -6.87 -21.34 -12.00
C LEU A 432 -8.23 -20.75 -12.35
N VAL A 433 -8.27 -19.90 -13.37
CA VAL A 433 -9.49 -19.23 -13.84
C VAL A 433 -9.64 -19.48 -15.33
N VAL A 434 -10.81 -19.93 -15.74
CA VAL A 434 -11.15 -20.15 -17.15
C VAL A 434 -12.13 -19.06 -17.60
N THR A 435 -11.80 -18.39 -18.69
CA THR A 435 -12.60 -17.29 -19.23
C THR A 435 -12.95 -17.53 -20.70
N PRO A 436 -14.16 -17.16 -21.14
CA PRO A 436 -14.50 -17.10 -22.55
C PRO A 436 -13.53 -16.23 -23.36
N TYR A 437 -13.21 -16.67 -24.56
CA TYR A 437 -12.24 -15.98 -25.40
C TYR A 437 -12.61 -14.51 -25.67
N GLU A 438 -13.89 -14.24 -25.89
CA GLU A 438 -14.39 -12.87 -26.13
C GLU A 438 -14.32 -11.97 -24.89
N GLN A 439 -14.16 -12.54 -23.70
CA GLN A 439 -14.06 -11.81 -22.44
C GLN A 439 -12.62 -11.69 -21.93
N TYR A 440 -11.67 -12.32 -22.62
CA TYR A 440 -10.29 -12.44 -22.16
C TYR A 440 -9.63 -11.09 -21.88
N ALA A 441 -9.85 -10.07 -22.72
CA ALA A 441 -9.28 -8.72 -22.53
C ALA A 441 -9.73 -8.10 -21.19
N PHE A 442 -11.00 -8.25 -20.84
CA PHE A 442 -11.56 -7.74 -19.56
C PHE A 442 -11.08 -8.58 -18.37
N ALA A 443 -11.05 -9.88 -18.54
CA ALA A 443 -10.60 -10.81 -17.50
C ALA A 443 -9.11 -10.58 -17.16
N ILE A 444 -8.24 -10.48 -18.16
CA ILE A 444 -6.80 -10.29 -17.90
C ILE A 444 -6.52 -8.93 -17.27
N LEU A 445 -7.26 -7.90 -17.65
CA LEU A 445 -7.19 -6.58 -17.00
C LEU A 445 -7.54 -6.71 -15.52
N GLY A 446 -8.71 -7.27 -15.20
CA GLY A 446 -9.19 -7.40 -13.83
C GLY A 446 -8.33 -8.30 -12.95
N TRP A 447 -7.86 -9.45 -13.47
CA TRP A 447 -6.98 -10.39 -12.76
C TRP A 447 -5.54 -9.89 -12.64
N THR A 448 -5.10 -8.98 -13.52
CA THR A 448 -3.80 -8.32 -13.37
C THR A 448 -3.80 -7.34 -12.20
N GLY A 449 -4.86 -6.57 -12.01
CA GLY A 449 -4.97 -5.57 -10.93
C GLY A 449 -3.98 -4.40 -11.15
N SER A 450 -3.57 -3.70 -10.08
CA SER A 450 -3.81 -3.94 -8.65
C SER A 450 -5.28 -3.70 -8.27
N GLN A 451 -5.68 -4.16 -7.08
CA GLN A 451 -7.05 -3.99 -6.60
C GLN A 451 -7.49 -2.51 -6.59
N GLN A 452 -6.61 -1.60 -6.16
CA GLN A 452 -6.95 -0.18 -6.12
C GLN A 452 -6.95 0.44 -7.52
N PHE A 453 -6.06 0.01 -8.42
CA PHE A 453 -6.07 0.39 -9.82
C PHE A 453 -7.40 0.04 -10.48
N GLU A 454 -7.87 -1.21 -10.34
CA GLU A 454 -9.13 -1.71 -10.89
C GLU A 454 -10.35 -0.97 -10.32
N ARG A 455 -10.36 -0.72 -9.02
CA ARG A 455 -11.42 0.07 -8.37
C ARG A 455 -11.53 1.48 -8.94
N ASP A 456 -10.39 2.12 -9.16
CA ASP A 456 -10.37 3.48 -9.70
C ASP A 456 -10.69 3.50 -11.20
N LEU A 457 -10.28 2.48 -11.96
CA LEU A 457 -10.64 2.33 -13.38
C LEU A 457 -12.16 2.20 -13.55
N ARG A 458 -12.80 1.32 -12.75
CA ARG A 458 -14.26 1.16 -12.76
C ARG A 458 -14.99 2.41 -12.27
N ARG A 459 -14.43 3.11 -11.28
CA ARG A 459 -14.96 4.39 -10.81
C ARG A 459 -14.87 5.45 -11.90
N PHE A 460 -13.73 5.56 -12.59
CA PHE A 460 -13.51 6.45 -13.71
C PHE A 460 -14.50 6.15 -14.86
N ALA A 461 -14.60 4.90 -15.28
CA ALA A 461 -15.56 4.47 -16.30
C ALA A 461 -16.98 4.93 -15.96
N SER A 462 -17.38 4.77 -14.69
CA SER A 462 -18.75 5.10 -14.27
C SER A 462 -19.01 6.59 -14.09
N HIS A 463 -18.06 7.35 -13.51
CA HIS A 463 -18.28 8.77 -13.17
C HIS A 463 -17.95 9.68 -14.35
N GLU A 464 -16.85 9.42 -15.04
CA GLU A 464 -16.37 10.31 -16.09
C GLU A 464 -16.91 9.92 -17.49
N LYS A 465 -17.15 8.62 -17.71
CA LYS A 465 -17.56 8.13 -19.04
C LYS A 465 -18.99 7.59 -19.12
N LYS A 466 -19.70 7.50 -17.99
CA LYS A 466 -21.04 6.90 -17.90
C LYS A 466 -21.09 5.45 -18.41
N MET A 467 -19.97 4.74 -18.26
CA MET A 467 -19.81 3.35 -18.66
C MET A 467 -19.76 2.44 -17.43
N MET A 468 -20.02 1.16 -17.60
CA MET A 468 -19.86 0.13 -16.59
C MET A 468 -18.84 -0.88 -17.04
N LEU A 469 -17.80 -1.07 -16.24
CA LEU A 469 -16.71 -2.02 -16.46
C LEU A 469 -16.70 -3.06 -15.34
N ASP A 470 -16.63 -4.34 -15.71
CA ASP A 470 -16.33 -5.45 -14.83
C ASP A 470 -15.30 -6.40 -15.48
N ASN A 471 -15.12 -7.61 -14.96
CA ASN A 471 -14.17 -8.58 -15.52
C ASN A 471 -14.69 -9.25 -16.81
N HIS A 472 -15.93 -9.02 -17.21
CA HIS A 472 -16.58 -9.66 -18.34
C HIS A 472 -16.80 -8.72 -19.51
N ALA A 473 -17.08 -7.44 -19.25
CA ALA A 473 -17.51 -6.50 -20.30
C ALA A 473 -17.32 -5.03 -19.95
N LEU A 474 -17.38 -4.21 -20.95
CA LEU A 474 -17.55 -2.76 -20.88
C LEU A 474 -18.89 -2.38 -21.55
N TYR A 475 -19.77 -1.75 -20.80
CA TYR A 475 -21.09 -1.34 -21.27
C TYR A 475 -21.24 0.19 -21.27
N ASP A 476 -21.56 0.76 -22.43
CA ASP A 476 -21.87 2.19 -22.59
C ASP A 476 -23.35 2.44 -22.30
N LYS A 477 -23.64 3.11 -21.17
CA LYS A 477 -25.01 3.42 -20.75
C LYS A 477 -25.70 4.45 -21.65
N SER A 478 -24.92 5.32 -22.28
CA SER A 478 -25.47 6.39 -23.13
C SER A 478 -25.96 5.85 -24.46
N LYS A 479 -25.30 4.84 -24.99
CA LYS A 479 -25.62 4.17 -26.25
C LYS A 479 -26.38 2.86 -26.08
N ASN A 480 -26.49 2.34 -24.86
CA ASN A 480 -27.06 1.03 -24.55
C ASN A 480 -26.41 -0.14 -25.30
N ILE A 481 -25.09 -0.15 -25.42
CA ILE A 481 -24.32 -1.18 -26.12
C ILE A 481 -23.16 -1.71 -25.30
N PHE A 482 -22.81 -2.97 -25.54
CA PHE A 482 -21.56 -3.55 -25.09
C PHE A 482 -20.44 -3.17 -26.06
N LEU A 483 -19.30 -2.74 -25.53
CA LEU A 483 -18.12 -2.41 -26.30
C LEU A 483 -17.18 -3.62 -26.33
N ARG A 484 -16.81 -4.05 -27.52
CA ARG A 484 -15.87 -5.16 -27.71
C ARG A 484 -14.44 -4.68 -27.44
N ALA A 485 -13.62 -5.57 -26.91
CA ALA A 485 -12.18 -5.40 -26.75
C ALA A 485 -11.49 -6.73 -27.02
N GLU A 486 -10.50 -6.72 -27.90
CA GLU A 486 -9.66 -7.89 -28.17
C GLU A 486 -8.43 -7.92 -27.25
N LYS A 487 -8.02 -6.76 -26.78
CA LYS A 487 -6.88 -6.55 -25.87
C LYS A 487 -7.15 -5.42 -24.88
N GLU A 488 -6.32 -5.35 -23.84
CA GLU A 488 -6.48 -4.35 -22.76
C GLU A 488 -6.47 -2.92 -23.28
N GLU A 489 -5.61 -2.62 -24.29
CA GLU A 489 -5.49 -1.30 -24.90
C GLU A 489 -6.81 -0.78 -25.49
N ASP A 490 -7.65 -1.67 -26.01
CA ASP A 490 -8.97 -1.31 -26.53
C ASP A 490 -9.88 -0.79 -25.42
N ILE A 491 -9.80 -1.38 -24.23
CA ILE A 491 -10.57 -0.94 -23.06
C ILE A 491 -10.14 0.47 -22.66
N PHE A 492 -8.83 0.73 -22.59
CA PHE A 492 -8.29 2.06 -22.30
C PHE A 492 -8.72 3.07 -23.37
N ALA A 493 -8.64 2.71 -24.67
CA ALA A 493 -9.08 3.56 -25.76
C ALA A 493 -10.58 3.91 -25.65
N HIS A 494 -11.45 2.96 -25.37
CA HIS A 494 -12.87 3.21 -25.14
C HIS A 494 -13.13 4.18 -23.97
N LEU A 495 -12.30 4.11 -22.94
CA LEU A 495 -12.38 5.01 -21.80
C LEU A 495 -11.67 6.35 -22.04
N GLY A 496 -10.95 6.50 -23.18
CA GLY A 496 -10.17 7.71 -23.49
C GLY A 496 -9.04 7.91 -22.46
N LEU A 497 -8.38 6.83 -22.09
CA LEU A 497 -7.22 6.79 -21.20
C LEU A 497 -5.98 6.36 -22.00
N ASP A 498 -4.83 6.87 -21.59
CA ASP A 498 -3.55 6.32 -22.06
C ASP A 498 -3.39 4.91 -21.50
N TYR A 499 -2.88 3.99 -22.32
CA TYR A 499 -2.58 2.65 -21.86
C TYR A 499 -1.45 2.67 -20.83
N LEU A 500 -1.67 1.99 -19.73
CA LEU A 500 -0.66 1.73 -18.71
C LEU A 500 -0.24 0.27 -18.77
N GLU A 501 1.05 0.05 -18.83
CA GLU A 501 1.60 -1.30 -18.79
C GLU A 501 1.33 -1.97 -17.43
N PRO A 502 1.22 -3.31 -17.36
CA PRO A 502 0.98 -4.02 -16.11
C PRO A 502 1.88 -3.59 -14.96
N TRP A 503 3.19 -3.38 -15.24
CA TRP A 503 4.17 -2.94 -14.23
C TRP A 503 4.02 -1.48 -13.78
N GLU A 504 3.16 -0.71 -14.40
CA GLU A 504 2.81 0.66 -14.03
C GLU A 504 1.51 0.74 -13.20
N ARG A 505 0.88 -0.40 -12.88
CA ARG A 505 -0.44 -0.49 -12.20
C ARG A 505 -0.32 -0.94 -10.73
N ASN A 506 0.79 -0.65 -10.03
CA ASN A 506 1.03 -1.08 -8.65
C ASN A 506 0.45 -0.12 -7.58
N ALA A 507 -0.70 0.49 -7.87
CA ALA A 507 -1.41 1.41 -6.98
C ALA A 507 -1.93 0.73 -5.69
#